data_08cb45fafec402759a572a9fe334ced7
#
_entry.id   08cb45fafec402759a572a9fe334ced7
#
_cell.length_a   1.000
_cell.length_b   1.000
_cell.length_c   1.000
_cell.angle_alpha   90.00
_cell.angle_beta   90.00
_cell.angle_gamma   90.00
#
_symmetry.space_group_name_H-M   'P 1'
#
loop_
_entity.id
_entity.type
_entity.pdbx_description
1 polymer ?
#
loop_
_entity_poly.entity_id
_entity_poly.type
_entity_poly.pdbx_seq_one_letter_code
_entity_poly.pdbx_strand_id
1 'polypeptide(L)'
;YQLSKPDLSQRFDCMLLDEGQDINPVIADIAHWQRIRMAIVGDPHQQLYRFRGAEDALNSDWMAGAEEHYLTQSWRFGPAIAHVANIILSYKGETRKLQGLGPQTLVKKSLPADLPHRTFIHRTVIGVIENALQLVRNXPEPKFHWVGGIDSYSLRDLEDLYAFSRGLRQNVQNKKLLRDYRDYTQYVEIAEISQDGEMLRSIKIISTYPDLPARILELRSLTLDDELDATITLT
;
A
#
# COMPACT_ATOMS: atom_id res chain seq x y z
N TYR A 1 -25.54 -12.00 -5.88
CA TYR A 1 -26.02 -11.56 -4.56
C TYR A 1 -26.89 -10.31 -4.65
N GLN A 2 -26.43 -9.28 -5.40
CA GLN A 2 -27.23 -8.03 -5.54
C GLN A 2 -28.63 -8.29 -6.10
N LEU A 3 -28.72 -9.17 -7.11
CA LEU A 3 -29.99 -9.50 -7.74
C LEU A 3 -30.91 -10.35 -6.84
N SER A 4 -30.32 -11.18 -5.98
CA SER A 4 -31.09 -12.03 -5.06
C SER A 4 -31.59 -11.29 -3.83
N LYS A 5 -30.99 -10.13 -3.52
CA LYS A 5 -31.33 -9.30 -2.37
C LYS A 5 -31.54 -10.14 -1.10
N PRO A 6 -30.50 -10.84 -0.64
CA PRO A 6 -30.67 -11.77 0.50
C PRO A 6 -31.12 -11.03 1.75
N ASP A 7 -32.11 -11.58 2.43
CA ASP A 7 -32.57 -11.06 3.72
C ASP A 7 -31.86 -11.79 4.84
N LEU A 8 -30.87 -11.12 5.43
CA LEU A 8 -30.06 -11.70 6.49
C LEU A 8 -30.74 -11.66 7.86
N SER A 9 -31.87 -10.91 7.99
CA SER A 9 -32.59 -10.81 9.27
C SER A 9 -33.17 -12.15 9.74
N GLN A 10 -33.31 -13.09 8.82
CA GLN A 10 -33.79 -14.45 9.14
C GLN A 10 -32.73 -15.27 9.88
N ARG A 11 -31.49 -14.84 9.86
CA ARG A 11 -30.35 -15.60 10.40
C ARG A 11 -29.52 -14.83 11.42
N PHE A 12 -29.55 -13.49 11.38
CA PHE A 12 -28.70 -12.66 12.21
C PHE A 12 -29.47 -11.49 12.82
N ASP A 13 -29.15 -11.16 14.04
CA ASP A 13 -29.76 -10.04 14.77
C ASP A 13 -29.07 -8.70 14.49
N CYS A 14 -27.82 -8.74 14.07
CA CYS A 14 -27.06 -7.54 13.75
C CYS A 14 -25.98 -7.83 12.72
N MET A 15 -25.46 -6.79 12.11
CA MET A 15 -24.36 -6.83 11.13
C MET A 15 -23.25 -5.89 11.60
N LEU A 16 -22.03 -6.39 11.58
CA LEU A 16 -20.85 -5.60 11.88
C LEU A 16 -20.01 -5.50 10.61
N LEU A 17 -19.70 -4.27 10.19
CA LEU A 17 -18.87 -4.01 9.01
C LEU A 17 -17.58 -3.36 9.49
N ASP A 18 -16.47 -4.00 9.20
CA ASP A 18 -15.13 -3.48 9.48
C ASP A 18 -14.55 -2.83 8.23
N GLU A 19 -13.61 -1.89 8.42
CA GLU A 19 -12.96 -1.15 7.35
C GLU A 19 -13.97 -0.44 6.43
N GLY A 20 -14.98 0.17 7.02
CA GLY A 20 -16.08 0.80 6.30
C GLY A 20 -15.67 1.91 5.32
N GLN A 21 -14.48 2.50 5.49
CA GLN A 21 -13.98 3.55 4.59
C GLN A 21 -13.57 2.99 3.21
N ASP A 22 -13.35 1.68 3.10
CA ASP A 22 -12.90 1.05 1.84
C ASP A 22 -13.80 -0.12 1.44
N ILE A 23 -15.10 -0.01 1.70
CA ILE A 23 -16.03 -1.11 1.43
C ILE A 23 -16.22 -1.30 -0.08
N ASN A 24 -16.33 -2.56 -0.47
CA ASN A 24 -16.69 -2.91 -1.85
C ASN A 24 -18.13 -2.47 -2.13
N PRO A 25 -18.42 -1.82 -3.27
CA PRO A 25 -19.79 -1.35 -3.58
C PRO A 25 -20.86 -2.44 -3.53
N VAL A 26 -20.52 -3.70 -3.90
CA VAL A 26 -21.48 -4.80 -3.83
C VAL A 26 -21.83 -5.11 -2.37
N ILE A 27 -20.83 -5.11 -1.49
CA ILE A 27 -21.06 -5.34 -0.05
C ILE A 27 -21.84 -4.17 0.55
N ALA A 28 -21.50 -2.93 0.17
CA ALA A 28 -22.24 -1.75 0.62
C ALA A 28 -23.73 -1.85 0.24
N ASP A 29 -24.02 -2.25 -1.00
CA ASP A 29 -25.38 -2.41 -1.50
C ASP A 29 -26.14 -3.50 -0.73
N ILE A 30 -25.48 -4.64 -0.51
CA ILE A 30 -26.07 -5.74 0.28
C ILE A 30 -26.37 -5.25 1.71
N ALA A 31 -25.43 -4.56 2.33
CA ALA A 31 -25.60 -4.05 3.70
C ALA A 31 -26.78 -3.03 3.78
N HIS A 32 -26.85 -2.12 2.80
CA HIS A 32 -27.89 -1.09 2.76
C HIS A 32 -29.31 -1.69 2.73
N TRP A 33 -29.47 -2.85 2.09
CA TRP A 33 -30.80 -3.49 1.97
C TRP A 33 -31.24 -4.16 3.28
N GLN A 34 -30.34 -4.41 4.21
CA GLN A 34 -30.67 -5.16 5.43
C GLN A 34 -31.53 -4.33 6.41
N ARG A 35 -32.47 -4.99 7.06
CA ARG A 35 -33.35 -4.38 8.07
C ARG A 35 -32.99 -4.93 9.45
N ILE A 36 -31.69 -4.95 9.76
CA ILE A 36 -31.16 -5.41 11.05
C ILE A 36 -30.26 -4.31 11.61
N ARG A 37 -30.02 -4.38 12.90
CA ARG A 37 -29.11 -3.42 13.54
C ARG A 37 -27.73 -3.54 12.92
N MET A 38 -27.08 -2.41 12.71
CA MET A 38 -25.79 -2.37 12.05
C MET A 38 -24.81 -1.48 12.80
N ALA A 39 -23.56 -1.91 12.86
CA ALA A 39 -22.46 -1.07 13.31
C ALA A 39 -21.36 -1.12 12.25
N ILE A 40 -20.87 0.06 11.86
CA ILE A 40 -19.78 0.18 10.90
C ILE A 40 -18.58 0.77 11.64
N VAL A 41 -17.44 0.14 11.50
CA VAL A 41 -16.17 0.59 12.10
C VAL A 41 -15.19 0.91 10.96
N GLY A 42 -14.44 1.98 11.11
CA GLY A 42 -13.45 2.35 10.11
C GLY A 42 -12.82 3.71 10.41
N ASP A 43 -11.94 4.12 9.53
CA ASP A 43 -11.24 5.40 9.65
C ASP A 43 -11.16 6.07 8.27
N PRO A 44 -11.91 7.15 8.04
CA PRO A 44 -11.88 7.84 6.73
C PRO A 44 -10.49 8.30 6.32
N HIS A 45 -9.58 8.54 7.28
CA HIS A 45 -8.20 8.95 6.98
C HIS A 45 -7.35 7.79 6.46
N GLN A 46 -7.83 6.54 6.57
CA GLN A 46 -7.13 5.35 6.08
C GLN A 46 -7.70 4.83 4.76
N GLN A 47 -8.51 5.60 4.06
CA GLN A 47 -9.07 5.19 2.77
C GLN A 47 -7.95 5.04 1.73
N LEU A 48 -7.65 3.81 1.34
CA LEU A 48 -6.54 3.47 0.45
C LEU A 48 -7.00 2.92 -0.92
N TYR A 49 -8.23 2.44 -1.01
CA TYR A 49 -8.69 1.69 -2.20
C TYR A 49 -9.74 2.42 -3.04
N ARG A 50 -9.88 3.74 -2.85
CA ARG A 50 -10.81 4.55 -3.64
C ARG A 50 -10.54 4.41 -5.15
N PHE A 51 -9.28 4.29 -5.55
CA PHE A 51 -8.89 4.12 -6.95
C PHE A 51 -9.36 2.79 -7.55
N ARG A 52 -9.74 1.82 -6.69
CA ARG A 52 -10.33 0.54 -7.11
C ARG A 52 -11.86 0.55 -7.02
N GLY A 53 -12.46 1.72 -6.82
CA GLY A 53 -13.90 1.86 -6.72
C GLY A 53 -14.47 1.57 -5.33
N ALA A 54 -13.62 1.52 -4.29
CA ALA A 54 -14.11 1.37 -2.92
C ALA A 54 -14.90 2.61 -2.50
N GLU A 55 -15.96 2.39 -1.72
CA GLU A 55 -16.84 3.43 -1.20
C GLU A 55 -16.56 3.66 0.29
N ASP A 56 -16.82 4.88 0.74
CA ASP A 56 -16.75 5.21 2.16
C ASP A 56 -18.16 5.06 2.76
N ALA A 57 -18.41 3.89 3.33
CA ALA A 57 -19.73 3.62 3.95
C ALA A 57 -19.97 4.47 5.18
N LEU A 58 -18.89 4.92 5.88
CA LEU A 58 -19.04 5.76 7.07
C LEU A 58 -19.70 7.10 6.77
N ASN A 59 -19.47 7.64 5.55
CA ASN A 59 -19.99 8.93 5.13
C ASN A 59 -21.12 8.79 4.09
N SER A 60 -21.70 7.60 3.98
CA SER A 60 -22.79 7.35 3.02
C SER A 60 -24.12 7.94 3.51
N ASP A 61 -24.99 8.29 2.57
CA ASP A 61 -26.32 8.84 2.87
C ASP A 61 -27.17 7.86 3.69
N TRP A 62 -26.97 6.54 3.49
CA TRP A 62 -27.78 5.54 4.21
C TRP A 62 -27.36 5.39 5.67
N MET A 63 -26.24 6.01 6.06
CA MET A 63 -25.82 6.09 7.47
C MET A 63 -26.28 7.39 8.13
N ALA A 64 -27.01 8.23 7.43
CA ALA A 64 -27.50 9.50 7.99
C ALA A 64 -28.36 9.23 9.23
N GLY A 65 -28.04 9.91 10.33
CA GLY A 65 -28.75 9.73 11.59
C GLY A 65 -28.21 8.60 12.47
N ALA A 66 -27.21 7.87 12.04
CA ALA A 66 -26.56 6.87 12.89
C ALA A 66 -25.83 7.56 14.06
N GLU A 67 -25.80 6.89 15.20
CA GLU A 67 -25.05 7.36 16.36
C GLU A 67 -23.55 7.17 16.07
N GLU A 68 -22.75 8.22 16.28
CA GLU A 68 -21.32 8.22 16.00
C GLU A 68 -20.50 8.20 17.27
N HIS A 69 -19.50 7.34 17.29
CA HIS A 69 -18.55 7.24 18.39
C HIS A 69 -17.13 7.25 17.82
N TYR A 70 -16.20 7.83 18.56
CA TYR A 70 -14.81 8.00 18.11
C TYR A 70 -13.85 7.33 19.09
N LEU A 71 -13.00 6.45 18.55
CA LEU A 71 -11.95 5.79 19.32
C LEU A 71 -10.67 6.61 19.17
N THR A 72 -10.33 7.37 20.21
CA THR A 72 -9.20 8.30 20.19
C THR A 72 -7.98 7.80 20.95
N GLN A 73 -8.08 6.65 21.60
CA GLN A 73 -7.00 6.06 22.39
C GLN A 73 -6.42 4.86 21.65
N SER A 74 -5.09 4.76 21.61
CA SER A 74 -4.40 3.63 20.97
C SER A 74 -3.36 3.05 21.90
N TRP A 75 -3.38 1.74 22.03
CA TRP A 75 -2.38 0.98 22.79
C TRP A 75 -1.28 0.41 21.87
N ARG A 76 -1.36 0.64 20.56
CA ARG A 76 -0.35 0.19 19.59
C ARG A 76 0.94 1.02 19.66
N PHE A 77 0.83 2.27 20.10
CA PHE A 77 1.96 3.21 20.10
C PHE A 77 1.86 4.19 21.26
N GLY A 78 2.99 4.80 21.58
CA GLY A 78 3.09 5.75 22.66
C GLY A 78 2.86 7.21 22.24
N PRO A 79 3.05 8.15 23.18
CA PRO A 79 2.74 9.57 22.94
C PRO A 79 3.53 10.22 21.81
N ALA A 80 4.78 9.80 21.59
CA ALA A 80 5.62 10.42 20.55
C ALA A 80 5.05 10.19 19.15
N ILE A 81 4.58 8.96 18.87
CA ILE A 81 3.95 8.65 17.57
C ILE A 81 2.59 9.35 17.48
N ALA A 82 1.80 9.35 18.56
CA ALA A 82 0.52 10.06 18.58
C ALA A 82 0.70 11.56 18.26
N HIS A 83 1.77 12.17 18.77
CA HIS A 83 2.08 13.58 18.50
C HIS A 83 2.28 13.83 16.99
N VAL A 84 3.09 13.00 16.33
CA VAL A 84 3.33 13.14 14.89
C VAL A 84 2.04 12.89 14.10
N ALA A 85 1.28 11.85 14.48
CA ALA A 85 0.00 11.54 13.83
C ALA A 85 -0.96 12.74 13.93
N ASN A 86 -1.05 13.37 15.10
CA ASN A 86 -1.93 14.51 15.32
C ASN A 86 -1.52 15.73 14.46
N ILE A 87 -0.22 15.93 14.26
CA ILE A 87 0.25 16.99 13.34
C ILE A 87 -0.25 16.72 11.93
N ILE A 88 -0.05 15.49 11.44
CA ILE A 88 -0.46 15.11 10.08
C ILE A 88 -1.99 15.22 9.93
N LEU A 89 -2.74 14.72 10.91
CA LEU A 89 -4.20 14.76 10.90
C LEU A 89 -4.73 16.19 10.90
N SER A 90 -4.05 17.11 11.59
CA SER A 90 -4.47 18.52 11.59
C SER A 90 -4.39 19.15 10.18
N TYR A 91 -3.43 18.75 9.36
CA TYR A 91 -3.37 19.20 7.96
C TYR A 91 -4.52 18.65 7.13
N LYS A 92 -5.17 17.56 7.58
CA LYS A 92 -6.36 16.99 6.93
C LYS A 92 -7.66 17.55 7.53
N GLY A 93 -7.55 18.53 8.42
CA GLY A 93 -8.72 19.16 9.05
C GLY A 93 -9.28 18.40 10.25
N GLU A 94 -8.60 17.35 10.72
CA GLU A 94 -9.07 16.60 11.89
C GLU A 94 -8.80 17.38 13.16
N THR A 95 -9.84 17.57 13.98
CA THR A 95 -9.73 18.32 15.24
C THR A 95 -9.58 17.41 16.46
N ARG A 96 -10.04 16.16 16.35
CA ARG A 96 -9.91 15.18 17.43
C ARG A 96 -8.44 14.75 17.56
N LYS A 97 -8.01 14.55 18.80
CA LYS A 97 -6.61 14.20 19.10
C LYS A 97 -6.49 12.73 19.49
N LEU A 98 -5.56 12.03 18.87
CA LEU A 98 -5.19 10.68 19.30
C LEU A 98 -4.34 10.74 20.56
N GLN A 99 -4.58 9.79 21.46
CA GLN A 99 -3.76 9.55 22.64
C GLN A 99 -3.01 8.23 22.47
N GLY A 100 -1.70 8.26 22.55
CA GLY A 100 -0.87 7.05 22.53
C GLY A 100 -0.68 6.55 23.94
N LEU A 101 -1.30 5.41 24.26
CA LEU A 101 -1.25 4.77 25.57
C LEU A 101 -0.40 3.48 25.56
N GLY A 102 0.20 3.19 24.43
CA GLY A 102 1.05 2.02 24.25
C GLY A 102 2.49 2.24 24.73
N PRO A 103 3.40 1.34 24.35
CA PRO A 103 4.79 1.43 24.79
C PRO A 103 5.44 2.75 24.39
N GLN A 104 6.38 3.20 25.19
CA GLN A 104 7.15 4.40 24.87
C GLN A 104 7.92 4.20 23.57
N THR A 105 7.84 5.17 22.70
CA THR A 105 8.48 5.15 21.40
C THR A 105 9.26 6.44 21.18
N LEU A 106 10.24 6.38 20.27
CA LEU A 106 11.02 7.56 19.88
C LEU A 106 10.75 7.87 18.43
N VAL A 107 10.60 9.15 18.15
CA VAL A 107 10.52 9.65 16.78
C VAL A 107 11.77 10.49 16.52
N LYS A 108 12.54 10.12 15.51
CA LYS A 108 13.80 10.81 15.16
C LYS A 108 13.85 11.05 13.65
N LYS A 109 14.60 12.08 13.25
CA LYS A 109 14.83 12.38 11.83
C LYS A 109 15.72 11.34 11.16
N SER A 110 16.58 10.69 11.92
CA SER A 110 17.45 9.62 11.42
C SER A 110 17.51 8.49 12.45
N LEU A 111 17.60 7.28 11.95
CA LEU A 111 17.70 6.10 12.80
C LEU A 111 19.17 5.70 12.98
N PRO A 112 19.52 5.10 14.12
CA PRO A 112 20.86 4.52 14.31
C PRO A 112 21.15 3.49 13.21
N ALA A 113 22.41 3.44 12.79
CA ALA A 113 22.81 2.48 11.75
C ALA A 113 22.86 1.04 12.26
N ASP A 114 22.98 0.87 13.56
CA ASP A 114 23.17 -0.43 14.21
C ASP A 114 21.88 -1.10 14.70
N LEU A 115 20.71 -0.62 14.21
CA LEU A 115 19.44 -1.28 14.55
C LEU A 115 19.43 -2.71 13.98
N PRO A 116 19.08 -3.70 14.80
CA PRO A 116 19.09 -5.10 14.36
C PRO A 116 18.03 -5.39 13.30
N HIS A 117 16.96 -4.65 13.31
CA HIS A 117 15.86 -4.80 12.34
C HIS A 117 15.26 -3.45 12.00
N ARG A 118 14.86 -3.25 10.73
CA ARG A 118 14.20 -2.03 10.26
C ARG A 118 13.05 -2.40 9.33
N THR A 119 11.92 -1.73 9.51
CA THR A 119 10.80 -1.84 8.57
C THR A 119 10.69 -0.55 7.76
N PHE A 120 10.67 -0.69 6.44
CA PHE A 120 10.49 0.44 5.51
C PHE A 120 9.11 0.36 4.90
N ILE A 121 8.33 1.41 5.09
CA ILE A 121 6.94 1.51 4.60
C ILE A 121 6.91 2.50 3.45
N HIS A 122 6.34 2.09 2.32
CA HIS A 122 6.26 2.92 1.11
C HIS A 122 4.82 3.04 0.62
N ARG A 123 4.53 4.15 -0.01
CA ARG A 123 3.23 4.38 -0.63
C ARG A 123 3.02 3.54 -1.89
N THR A 124 4.08 3.23 -2.63
CA THR A 124 3.98 2.58 -3.93
C THR A 124 4.92 1.38 -4.02
N VAL A 125 4.50 0.37 -4.78
CA VAL A 125 5.29 -0.83 -5.06
C VAL A 125 6.65 -0.46 -5.64
N ILE A 126 6.67 0.46 -6.62
CA ILE A 126 7.94 0.86 -7.24
C ILE A 126 8.88 1.56 -6.25
N GLY A 127 8.33 2.25 -5.25
CA GLY A 127 9.12 2.84 -4.17
C GLY A 127 9.79 1.80 -3.29
N VAL A 128 9.09 0.68 -3.03
CA VAL A 128 9.67 -0.44 -2.29
C VAL A 128 10.89 -1.00 -3.05
N ILE A 129 10.72 -1.24 -4.35
CA ILE A 129 11.78 -1.80 -5.21
C ILE A 129 12.99 -0.84 -5.25
N GLU A 130 12.74 0.46 -5.47
CA GLU A 130 13.81 1.47 -5.52
C GLU A 130 14.59 1.47 -4.21
N ASN A 131 13.89 1.44 -3.07
CA ASN A 131 14.53 1.40 -1.75
C ASN A 131 15.35 0.11 -1.57
N ALA A 132 14.79 -1.04 -1.93
CA ALA A 132 15.51 -2.32 -1.83
C ALA A 132 16.83 -2.30 -2.61
N LEU A 133 16.78 -1.79 -3.85
CA LEU A 133 17.99 -1.68 -4.69
C LEU A 133 19.03 -0.75 -4.04
N GLN A 134 18.58 0.35 -3.43
CA GLN A 134 19.49 1.27 -2.72
C GLN A 134 20.08 0.60 -1.48
N LEU A 135 19.28 -0.19 -0.74
CA LEU A 135 19.75 -0.87 0.47
C LEU A 135 20.80 -1.94 0.17
N VAL A 136 20.68 -2.64 -0.96
CA VAL A 136 21.71 -3.60 -1.41
C VAL A 136 23.06 -2.90 -1.61
N ARG A 137 23.04 -1.68 -2.16
CA ARG A 137 24.28 -0.91 -2.37
C ARG A 137 24.88 -0.40 -1.06
N ASN A 138 24.04 -0.11 -0.09
CA ASN A 138 24.45 0.64 1.12
C ASN A 138 24.58 -0.19 2.39
N UNK A 139 23.91 -1.27 2.56
CA UNK A 139 23.91 -1.89 3.52
C UNK A 139 24.67 -2.97 3.39
N PRO A 140 25.53 -3.32 4.29
CA PRO A 140 26.27 -4.57 4.17
C PRO A 140 25.36 -5.77 4.43
N GLU A 141 25.38 -6.69 3.51
CA GLU A 141 24.66 -7.98 3.58
C GLU A 141 23.22 -7.87 4.12
N PRO A 142 22.36 -7.04 3.51
CA PRO A 142 20.97 -6.94 3.98
C PRO A 142 20.25 -8.26 3.75
N LYS A 143 19.37 -8.61 4.69
CA LYS A 143 18.47 -9.77 4.57
C LYS A 143 17.05 -9.26 4.55
N PHE A 144 16.37 -9.45 3.44
CA PHE A 144 15.04 -8.85 3.21
C PHE A 144 13.91 -9.83 3.52
N HIS A 145 12.88 -9.32 4.18
CA HIS A 145 11.56 -9.93 4.20
C HIS A 145 10.60 -8.98 3.47
N TRP A 146 9.80 -9.51 2.55
CA TRP A 146 8.82 -8.73 1.76
C TRP A 146 7.43 -9.12 2.24
N VAL A 147 6.69 -8.18 2.78
CA VAL A 147 5.32 -8.45 3.25
C VAL A 147 4.46 -8.90 2.05
N GLY A 148 3.93 -10.12 2.13
CA GLY A 148 3.19 -10.71 1.02
C GLY A 148 4.06 -11.43 -0.01
N GLY A 149 5.37 -11.48 0.22
CA GLY A 149 6.31 -12.17 -0.67
C GLY A 149 6.82 -11.29 -1.81
N ILE A 150 8.08 -11.48 -2.18
CA ILE A 150 8.76 -10.66 -3.20
C ILE A 150 8.02 -10.64 -4.55
N ASP A 151 7.35 -11.75 -4.90
CA ASP A 151 6.67 -11.85 -6.19
C ASP A 151 5.40 -10.98 -6.27
N SER A 152 4.88 -10.51 -5.12
CA SER A 152 3.74 -9.59 -5.12
C SER A 152 4.12 -8.17 -5.52
N TYR A 153 5.41 -7.87 -5.65
CA TYR A 153 5.91 -6.51 -5.90
C TYR A 153 6.20 -6.22 -7.38
N SER A 154 5.66 -7.02 -8.29
CA SER A 154 5.68 -6.75 -9.74
C SER A 154 7.09 -6.55 -10.32
N LEU A 155 8.08 -7.25 -9.76
CA LEU A 155 9.44 -7.21 -10.29
C LEU A 155 9.50 -7.63 -11.76
N ARG A 156 8.62 -8.55 -12.18
CA ARG A 156 8.55 -9.00 -13.56
C ARG A 156 8.18 -7.87 -14.52
N ASP A 157 7.27 -6.98 -14.10
CA ASP A 157 6.90 -5.83 -14.94
C ASP A 157 8.11 -4.91 -15.15
N LEU A 158 8.94 -4.75 -14.13
CA LEU A 158 10.15 -3.94 -14.23
C LEU A 158 11.19 -4.62 -15.13
N GLU A 159 11.33 -5.96 -15.06
CA GLU A 159 12.20 -6.73 -15.96
C GLU A 159 11.72 -6.60 -17.41
N ASP A 160 10.41 -6.67 -17.64
CA ASP A 160 9.82 -6.50 -18.97
C ASP A 160 10.10 -5.10 -19.51
N LEU A 161 9.94 -4.07 -18.68
CA LEU A 161 10.23 -2.69 -19.10
C LEU A 161 11.72 -2.51 -19.41
N TYR A 162 12.59 -3.15 -18.65
CA TYR A 162 14.04 -3.15 -18.92
C TYR A 162 14.32 -3.78 -20.27
N ALA A 163 13.77 -4.99 -20.55
CA ALA A 163 13.94 -5.65 -21.84
C ALA A 163 13.42 -4.77 -23.00
N PHE A 164 12.27 -4.13 -22.79
CA PHE A 164 11.67 -3.21 -23.73
C PHE A 164 12.59 -2.02 -24.01
N SER A 165 13.24 -1.48 -22.97
CA SER A 165 14.16 -0.36 -23.10
C SER A 165 15.42 -0.71 -23.90
N ARG A 166 15.77 -2.00 -23.95
CA ARG A 166 16.92 -2.51 -24.70
C ARG A 166 16.54 -3.02 -26.11
N GLY A 167 15.28 -2.87 -26.50
CA GLY A 167 14.79 -3.35 -27.78
C GLY A 167 14.59 -4.86 -27.85
N LEU A 168 14.62 -5.55 -26.71
CA LEU A 168 14.49 -7.01 -26.63
C LEU A 168 13.02 -7.41 -26.51
N ARG A 169 12.20 -7.04 -27.50
CA ARG A 169 10.75 -7.25 -27.48
C ARG A 169 10.35 -8.72 -27.30
N GLN A 170 11.18 -9.63 -27.82
CA GLN A 170 10.93 -11.07 -27.68
C GLN A 170 11.03 -11.57 -26.24
N ASN A 171 11.70 -10.81 -25.36
CA ASN A 171 11.86 -11.16 -23.95
C ASN A 171 10.73 -10.58 -23.07
N VAL A 172 9.89 -9.68 -23.62
CA VAL A 172 8.82 -9.02 -22.89
C VAL A 172 7.61 -9.96 -22.81
N GLN A 173 7.19 -10.31 -21.62
CA GLN A 173 6.02 -11.17 -21.38
C GLN A 173 4.72 -10.36 -21.27
N ASN A 174 4.81 -9.11 -20.84
CA ASN A 174 3.66 -8.23 -20.67
C ASN A 174 3.13 -7.78 -22.02
N LYS A 175 2.10 -8.46 -22.52
CA LYS A 175 1.50 -8.18 -23.83
C LYS A 175 0.88 -6.78 -23.89
N LYS A 176 0.43 -6.26 -22.74
CA LYS A 176 -0.15 -4.91 -22.69
C LYS A 176 0.93 -3.87 -23.00
N LEU A 177 2.14 -4.03 -22.45
CA LEU A 177 3.26 -3.14 -22.73
C LEU A 177 3.57 -3.10 -24.25
N LEU A 178 3.59 -4.28 -24.87
CA LEU A 178 3.88 -4.41 -26.32
C LEU A 178 2.76 -3.84 -27.19
N ARG A 179 1.50 -3.91 -26.71
CA ARG A 179 0.33 -3.42 -27.45
C ARG A 179 0.18 -1.90 -27.35
N ASP A 180 0.38 -1.38 -26.13
CA ASP A 180 0.05 0.01 -25.80
C ASP A 180 1.17 0.99 -26.21
N TYR A 181 2.40 0.49 -26.40
CA TYR A 181 3.55 1.33 -26.72
C TYR A 181 4.31 0.75 -27.91
N ARG A 182 4.58 1.63 -28.90
CA ARG A 182 5.37 1.26 -30.08
C ARG A 182 6.81 0.87 -29.71
N ASP A 183 7.42 1.67 -28.82
CA ASP A 183 8.81 1.50 -28.39
C ASP A 183 9.02 2.21 -27.03
N TYR A 184 10.22 2.04 -26.47
CA TYR A 184 10.55 2.64 -25.17
C TYR A 184 10.56 4.16 -25.21
N THR A 185 10.95 4.76 -26.36
CA THR A 185 10.93 6.22 -26.51
C THR A 185 9.51 6.76 -26.32
N GLN A 186 8.53 6.12 -26.95
CA GLN A 186 7.13 6.51 -26.77
C GLN A 186 6.67 6.32 -25.32
N TYR A 187 7.09 5.22 -24.67
CA TYR A 187 6.77 5.01 -23.26
C TYR A 187 7.27 6.17 -22.41
N VAL A 188 8.53 6.61 -22.61
CA VAL A 188 9.11 7.75 -21.88
C VAL A 188 8.34 9.03 -22.17
N GLU A 189 8.03 9.30 -23.43
CA GLU A 189 7.25 10.50 -23.83
C GLU A 189 5.90 10.55 -23.10
N ILE A 190 5.19 9.43 -23.09
CA ILE A 190 3.88 9.34 -22.44
C ILE A 190 4.03 9.54 -20.92
N ALA A 191 5.05 8.93 -20.31
CA ALA A 191 5.32 9.11 -18.88
C ALA A 191 5.55 10.58 -18.53
N GLU A 192 6.32 11.29 -19.37
CA GLU A 192 6.61 12.72 -19.16
C GLU A 192 5.37 13.59 -19.35
N ILE A 193 4.57 13.32 -20.38
CA ILE A 193 3.36 14.10 -20.66
C ILE A 193 2.31 13.87 -19.55
N SER A 194 2.09 12.62 -19.16
CA SER A 194 1.08 12.26 -18.16
C SER A 194 1.53 12.57 -16.73
N GLN A 195 2.83 12.78 -16.50
CA GLN A 195 3.43 12.94 -15.18
C GLN A 195 3.10 11.75 -14.26
N ASP A 196 3.04 10.55 -14.84
CA ASP A 196 2.77 9.32 -14.10
C ASP A 196 3.97 8.97 -13.23
N GLY A 197 3.80 9.09 -11.92
CA GLY A 197 4.88 8.91 -10.95
C GLY A 197 5.47 7.49 -10.94
N GLU A 198 4.66 6.47 -11.21
CA GLU A 198 5.16 5.09 -11.25
C GLU A 198 5.98 4.84 -12.52
N MET A 199 5.48 5.32 -13.67
CA MET A 199 6.23 5.23 -14.92
C MET A 199 7.57 5.97 -14.80
N LEU A 200 7.56 7.20 -14.28
CA LEU A 200 8.77 8.01 -14.14
C LEU A 200 9.80 7.36 -13.21
N ARG A 201 9.34 6.76 -12.10
CA ARG A 201 10.23 6.03 -11.18
C ARG A 201 10.82 4.78 -11.84
N SER A 202 10.01 4.03 -12.60
CA SER A 202 10.47 2.86 -13.33
C SER A 202 11.56 3.23 -14.34
N ILE A 203 11.35 4.32 -15.08
CA ILE A 203 12.35 4.87 -16.04
C ILE A 203 13.64 5.22 -15.29
N LYS A 204 13.52 5.88 -14.14
CA LYS A 204 14.68 6.26 -13.32
C LYS A 204 15.46 5.02 -12.86
N ILE A 205 14.77 3.98 -12.40
CA ILE A 205 15.40 2.73 -11.97
C ILE A 205 16.19 2.12 -13.15
N ILE A 206 15.56 2.01 -14.32
CA ILE A 206 16.19 1.43 -15.52
C ILE A 206 17.45 2.21 -15.91
N SER A 207 17.42 3.54 -15.82
CA SER A 207 18.57 4.38 -16.17
C SER A 207 19.67 4.28 -15.11
N THR A 208 19.29 4.09 -13.83
CA THR A 208 20.26 4.02 -12.72
C THR A 208 20.97 2.67 -12.65
N TYR A 209 20.28 1.60 -13.07
CA TYR A 209 20.78 0.23 -12.95
C TYR A 209 20.86 -0.43 -14.34
N PRO A 210 21.97 -0.19 -15.07
CA PRO A 210 22.15 -0.81 -16.41
C PRO A 210 22.26 -2.34 -16.35
N ASP A 211 22.52 -2.90 -15.18
CA ASP A 211 22.59 -4.33 -14.89
C ASP A 211 21.36 -4.82 -14.09
N LEU A 212 20.20 -4.18 -14.29
CA LEU A 212 18.99 -4.41 -13.48
C LEU A 212 18.60 -5.89 -13.32
N PRO A 213 18.66 -6.76 -14.36
CA PRO A 213 18.32 -8.18 -14.15
C PRO A 213 19.22 -8.85 -13.11
N ALA A 214 20.52 -8.52 -13.11
CA ALA A 214 21.44 -9.06 -12.11
C ALA A 214 21.10 -8.56 -10.70
N ARG A 215 20.69 -7.28 -10.59
CA ARG A 215 20.27 -6.71 -9.30
C ARG A 215 18.99 -7.37 -8.79
N ILE A 216 18.06 -7.71 -9.66
CA ILE A 216 16.84 -8.40 -9.25
C ILE A 216 17.16 -9.82 -8.76
N LEU A 217 18.08 -10.52 -9.44
CA LEU A 217 18.53 -11.83 -8.96
C LEU A 217 19.20 -11.72 -7.59
N GLU A 218 20.00 -10.67 -7.39
CA GLU A 218 20.64 -10.41 -6.09
C GLU A 218 19.58 -10.16 -5.00
N LEU A 219 18.55 -9.34 -5.28
CA LEU A 219 17.46 -9.11 -4.34
C LEU A 219 16.78 -10.43 -3.96
N ARG A 220 16.53 -11.29 -4.94
CA ARG A 220 15.89 -12.60 -4.69
C ARG A 220 16.79 -13.48 -3.80
N SER A 221 18.10 -13.46 -4.01
CA SER A 221 19.02 -14.26 -3.20
C SER A 221 19.14 -13.77 -1.76
N LEU A 222 18.88 -12.49 -1.53
CA LEU A 222 18.92 -11.86 -0.20
C LEU A 222 17.57 -11.88 0.51
N THR A 223 16.54 -12.48 -0.11
CA THR A 223 15.18 -12.55 0.41
C THR A 223 14.99 -13.77 1.29
N LEU A 224 14.38 -13.59 2.45
CA LEU A 224 14.03 -14.62 3.40
C LEU A 224 12.51 -14.70 3.59
N ASP A 225 12.02 -15.91 3.75
CA ASP A 225 10.58 -16.12 3.99
C ASP A 225 10.17 -15.70 5.40
N ASP A 226 11.04 -15.95 6.38
CA ASP A 226 10.74 -15.65 7.78
C ASP A 226 11.22 -14.24 8.14
N GLU A 227 10.29 -13.40 8.59
CA GLU A 227 10.58 -12.03 9.04
C GLU A 227 11.55 -12.01 10.22
N LEU A 228 11.50 -13.02 11.08
CA LEU A 228 12.34 -13.07 12.28
C LEU A 228 13.84 -13.22 11.93
N ASP A 229 14.15 -13.79 10.79
CA ASP A 229 15.53 -13.96 10.33
C ASP A 229 16.04 -12.77 9.51
N ALA A 230 15.13 -11.87 9.12
CA ALA A 230 15.46 -10.72 8.28
C ALA A 230 16.01 -9.57 9.11
N THR A 231 16.83 -8.74 8.48
CA THR A 231 17.29 -7.47 9.05
C THR A 231 16.46 -6.29 8.54
N ILE A 232 15.72 -6.50 7.45
CA ILE A 232 14.93 -5.46 6.80
C ILE A 232 13.58 -6.06 6.36
N THR A 233 12.49 -5.44 6.79
CA THR A 233 11.15 -5.74 6.26
C THR A 233 10.72 -4.61 5.32
N LEU A 234 10.20 -5.00 4.15
CA LEU A 234 9.73 -4.09 3.11
C LEU A 234 8.21 -4.24 2.92
N THR A 235 7.48 -3.10 2.90
CA THR A 235 6.04 -3.11 2.72
C THR A 235 5.55 -1.83 2.02
#